data_e3a6529a733b88216824485762d1a6f8
#
_entry.id   e3a6529a733b88216824485762d1a6f8
#
_cell.length_a   1.000
_cell.length_b   1.000
_cell.length_c   1.000
_cell.angle_alpha   90.00
_cell.angle_beta   90.00
_cell.angle_gamma   90.00
#
_symmetry.space_group_name_H-M   'P 1'
#
loop_
_entity.id
_entity.type
_entity.pdbx_description
1 polymer ?
#
loop_
_entity_poly.entity_id
_entity_poly.type
_entity_poly.pdbx_seq_one_letter_code
_entity_poly.pdbx_strand_id
1 'polypeptide(L)'
;MTSTTSHPPTEQASLESDQNLSADELLVGRHSDTTPQLSVVMPTLNEEAGIRTCIEWIKTAVEELQVLTEIIISDSSTDRTPEIAREMGAIVVEPDGEGYGYAYRYAFERTRGTYIAMGDADTTYDFKQIPRLLDHLEETGGDMVMGSRLDGEIEDGAMPSLHQYIGNPALTRFLNTFYRAGVSDAHSGFRIFTREAYETMDWETTGMEFASEMIMDAGSKDLEIVEVPIVYHEREGEETLDSFRDGWRHVRFMLVNAPGYLFSVPGLLLTLFGVAVMTISHTGVALGEITLGVNSMIAGSLAAIVGTQVGSLGVFATVASDPIQRPEDPITSGITRYATLERGATAGVLVFAAGGTYASWLIGDWILSGFGSVPFTSAALIAFTAVVVGIQLVFSSFFLSAVN
;
A
#
# COMPACT_ATOMS: atom_id res chain seq x y z
N MET A 1 -23.38 58.68 61.05
CA MET A 1 -21.94 58.57 60.94
C MET A 1 -21.68 57.33 60.05
N THR A 2 -21.63 57.50 58.81
CA THR A 2 -21.42 56.47 57.79
C THR A 2 -20.03 56.66 57.22
N SER A 3 -19.16 55.70 57.48
CA SER A 3 -17.79 55.69 56.99
C SER A 3 -17.79 54.96 55.65
N THR A 4 -17.48 55.67 54.56
CA THR A 4 -17.23 55.20 53.22
C THR A 4 -15.76 54.96 53.08
N THR A 5 -15.35 53.65 52.95
CA THR A 5 -14.02 53.25 52.59
C THR A 5 -13.96 53.09 51.06
N SER A 6 -13.25 54.00 50.41
CA SER A 6 -12.90 53.93 49.00
C SER A 6 -11.77 52.92 48.76
N HIS A 7 -12.03 51.89 47.93
CA HIS A 7 -10.99 51.05 47.37
C HIS A 7 -10.36 51.75 46.15
N PRO A 8 -9.01 51.65 45.99
CA PRO A 8 -8.36 52.10 44.74
C PRO A 8 -8.65 51.15 43.60
N PRO A 9 -8.71 51.65 42.36
CA PRO A 9 -8.91 50.79 41.18
C PRO A 9 -7.69 49.90 40.98
N THR A 10 -7.93 48.59 40.91
CA THR A 10 -6.94 47.61 40.45
C THR A 10 -6.63 47.88 39.00
N GLU A 11 -5.43 48.33 38.73
CA GLU A 11 -4.85 48.46 37.41
C GLU A 11 -4.72 47.05 36.80
N GLN A 12 -5.67 46.67 35.97
CA GLN A 12 -5.54 45.50 35.09
C GLN A 12 -4.44 45.84 34.09
N ALA A 13 -3.25 45.30 34.36
CA ALA A 13 -2.18 45.26 33.36
C ALA A 13 -2.62 44.31 32.26
N SER A 14 -3.12 44.87 31.17
CA SER A 14 -3.25 44.21 29.87
C SER A 14 -1.84 43.93 29.33
N LEU A 15 -1.33 42.74 29.58
CA LEU A 15 -0.19 42.21 28.88
C LEU A 15 -0.72 41.45 27.61
N GLU A 16 -1.17 42.19 26.63
CA GLU A 16 -1.21 41.78 25.25
C GLU A 16 0.13 42.21 24.63
N SER A 17 1.14 41.36 24.75
CA SER A 17 2.25 41.41 23.83
C SER A 17 1.98 40.38 22.70
N ASP A 18 1.18 40.81 21.71
CA ASP A 18 1.14 40.21 20.38
C ASP A 18 2.52 40.39 19.70
N GLN A 19 3.53 39.70 20.20
CA GLN A 19 4.81 39.56 19.51
C GLN A 19 4.81 38.17 18.89
N ASN A 20 4.49 38.09 17.59
CA ASN A 20 4.76 36.89 16.83
C ASN A 20 6.26 36.58 16.94
N LEU A 21 6.55 35.34 17.35
CA LEU A 21 7.93 34.85 17.44
C LEU A 21 8.48 34.62 16.01
N SER A 22 9.74 34.88 15.83
CA SER A 22 10.45 34.54 14.59
C SER A 22 10.60 33.03 14.47
N ALA A 23 10.80 32.51 13.24
CA ALA A 23 11.02 31.09 13.03
C ALA A 23 12.16 30.55 13.89
N ASP A 24 13.27 31.29 14.00
CA ASP A 24 14.43 30.84 14.78
C ASP A 24 14.14 30.71 16.27
N GLU A 25 13.21 31.48 16.82
CA GLU A 25 12.75 31.35 18.22
C GLU A 25 11.78 30.19 18.42
N LEU A 26 11.08 29.79 17.34
CA LEU A 26 10.14 28.65 17.33
C LEU A 26 10.84 27.32 17.03
N LEU A 27 12.08 27.34 16.53
CA LEU A 27 12.82 26.10 16.25
C LEU A 27 13.36 25.46 17.53
N VAL A 28 13.05 24.18 17.69
CA VAL A 28 13.44 23.36 18.84
C VAL A 28 14.65 22.48 18.46
N GLY A 29 15.80 22.78 19.05
CA GLY A 29 17.03 22.02 18.81
C GLY A 29 17.03 20.64 19.48
N ARG A 30 18.02 19.81 19.08
CA ARG A 30 18.16 18.40 19.51
C ARG A 30 18.21 18.20 21.04
N HIS A 31 18.82 19.14 21.77
CA HIS A 31 19.06 19.02 23.22
C HIS A 31 18.11 19.90 24.04
N SER A 32 17.09 20.43 23.42
CA SER A 32 16.05 21.20 24.13
C SER A 32 15.14 20.28 24.94
N ASP A 33 14.86 20.65 26.17
CA ASP A 33 13.84 19.99 27.00
C ASP A 33 12.41 20.35 26.58
N THR A 34 12.28 21.30 25.66
CA THR A 34 10.98 21.75 25.14
C THR A 34 10.47 20.73 24.11
N THR A 35 9.23 20.27 24.27
CA THR A 35 8.59 19.38 23.32
C THR A 35 8.00 20.19 22.17
N PRO A 36 8.39 19.92 20.91
CA PRO A 36 7.78 20.58 19.75
C PRO A 36 6.34 20.08 19.54
N GLN A 37 5.53 20.88 18.85
CA GLN A 37 4.20 20.48 18.37
C GLN A 37 4.30 19.82 17.00
N LEU A 38 5.23 20.30 16.15
CA LEU A 38 5.45 19.81 14.80
C LEU A 38 6.87 19.29 14.64
N SER A 39 7.03 18.12 14.03
CA SER A 39 8.32 17.60 13.52
C SER A 39 8.26 17.56 12.01
N VAL A 40 9.15 18.29 11.33
CA VAL A 40 9.25 18.22 9.86
C VAL A 40 10.45 17.36 9.50
N VAL A 41 10.23 16.32 8.67
CA VAL A 41 11.24 15.31 8.33
C VAL A 41 11.50 15.32 6.83
N MET A 42 12.76 15.39 6.45
CA MET A 42 13.23 15.29 5.05
C MET A 42 14.42 14.32 4.96
N PRO A 43 14.37 13.30 4.10
CA PRO A 43 15.56 12.55 3.72
C PRO A 43 16.35 13.32 2.68
N THR A 44 17.68 13.25 2.73
CA THR A 44 18.55 13.94 1.78
C THR A 44 19.65 13.04 1.24
N LEU A 45 19.93 13.19 -0.06
CA LEU A 45 21.06 12.57 -0.75
C LEU A 45 21.56 13.51 -1.85
N ASN A 46 22.52 14.37 -1.54
CA ASN A 46 23.09 15.38 -2.44
C ASN A 46 22.07 16.41 -2.93
N GLU A 47 21.38 17.06 -1.99
CA GLU A 47 20.34 18.07 -2.25
C GLU A 47 20.85 19.50 -1.89
N GLU A 48 22.16 19.81 -2.05
CA GLU A 48 22.69 21.10 -1.68
C GLU A 48 22.07 22.28 -2.45
N ALA A 49 21.49 22.02 -3.64
CA ALA A 49 20.80 23.02 -4.44
C ALA A 49 19.45 23.43 -3.81
N GLY A 50 18.65 22.48 -3.35
CA GLY A 50 17.26 22.69 -2.88
C GLY A 50 17.11 22.83 -1.37
N ILE A 51 17.98 22.22 -0.55
CA ILE A 51 17.80 22.13 0.90
C ILE A 51 17.60 23.48 1.60
N ARG A 52 18.32 24.52 1.16
CA ARG A 52 18.16 25.87 1.72
C ARG A 52 16.77 26.39 1.51
N THR A 53 16.29 26.33 0.29
CA THR A 53 14.93 26.78 -0.11
C THR A 53 13.87 26.04 0.68
N CYS A 54 13.98 24.70 0.81
CA CYS A 54 13.03 23.90 1.57
C CYS A 54 12.99 24.33 3.05
N ILE A 55 14.13 24.54 3.70
CA ILE A 55 14.16 24.98 5.11
C ILE A 55 13.62 26.40 5.25
N GLU A 56 13.85 27.33 4.32
CA GLU A 56 13.26 28.66 4.31
C GLU A 56 11.73 28.60 4.19
N TRP A 57 11.19 27.72 3.36
CA TRP A 57 9.76 27.51 3.26
C TRP A 57 9.17 26.92 4.55
N ILE A 58 9.86 25.98 5.19
CA ILE A 58 9.43 25.46 6.49
C ILE A 58 9.43 26.57 7.54
N LYS A 59 10.46 27.42 7.59
CA LYS A 59 10.52 28.55 8.51
C LYS A 59 9.36 29.51 8.29
N THR A 60 9.01 29.79 7.03
CA THR A 60 7.86 30.62 6.70
C THR A 60 6.54 30.01 7.23
N ALA A 61 6.35 28.71 7.05
CA ALA A 61 5.19 27.99 7.57
C ALA A 61 5.15 27.99 9.12
N VAL A 62 6.28 27.83 9.78
CA VAL A 62 6.40 27.88 11.24
C VAL A 62 6.05 29.27 11.79
N GLU A 63 6.50 30.34 11.12
CA GLU A 63 6.12 31.71 11.50
C GLU A 63 4.62 31.98 11.33
N GLU A 64 3.98 31.40 10.31
CA GLU A 64 2.53 31.50 10.14
C GLU A 64 1.76 30.74 11.22
N LEU A 65 2.20 29.51 11.51
CA LEU A 65 1.56 28.64 12.52
C LEU A 65 1.81 29.08 13.97
N GLN A 66 2.92 29.77 14.24
CA GLN A 66 3.36 30.12 15.61
C GLN A 66 3.48 28.90 16.53
N VAL A 67 3.93 27.74 16.02
CA VAL A 67 4.08 26.50 16.76
C VAL A 67 5.54 26.11 16.93
N LEU A 68 5.89 25.54 18.08
CA LEU A 68 7.23 25.01 18.33
C LEU A 68 7.49 23.84 17.40
N THR A 69 8.56 23.93 16.60
CA THR A 69 8.84 22.99 15.52
C THR A 69 10.28 22.49 15.59
N GLU A 70 10.50 21.23 15.32
CA GLU A 70 11.83 20.68 15.01
C GLU A 70 11.91 20.28 13.53
N ILE A 71 13.06 20.54 12.89
CA ILE A 71 13.34 20.12 11.53
C ILE A 71 14.39 19.02 11.61
N ILE A 72 14.07 17.82 11.11
CA ILE A 72 14.98 16.66 11.16
C ILE A 72 15.34 16.28 9.73
N ILE A 73 16.63 16.35 9.42
CA ILE A 73 17.19 15.95 8.13
C ILE A 73 17.90 14.61 8.31
N SER A 74 17.39 13.57 7.62
CA SER A 74 18.03 12.25 7.57
C SER A 74 18.94 12.20 6.36
N ASP A 75 20.25 12.46 6.58
CA ASP A 75 21.20 12.78 5.54
C ASP A 75 22.17 11.64 5.22
N SER A 76 22.30 11.33 3.92
CA SER A 76 23.29 10.40 3.39
C SER A 76 24.16 11.04 2.29
N SER A 77 24.23 12.38 2.27
CA SER A 77 24.92 13.16 1.24
C SER A 77 26.43 13.13 1.37
N THR A 78 27.11 13.38 0.27
CA THR A 78 28.57 13.58 0.19
C THR A 78 28.94 15.01 -0.19
N ASP A 79 27.94 15.86 -0.46
CA ASP A 79 28.06 17.29 -0.74
C ASP A 79 27.84 18.14 0.52
N ARG A 80 27.53 19.42 0.36
CA ARG A 80 27.36 20.37 1.46
C ARG A 80 25.93 20.38 2.06
N THR A 81 25.08 19.46 1.67
CA THR A 81 23.70 19.39 2.19
C THR A 81 23.64 19.42 3.73
N PRO A 82 24.38 18.54 4.46
CA PRO A 82 24.30 18.49 5.92
C PRO A 82 24.83 19.75 6.61
N GLU A 83 25.87 20.40 6.05
CA GLU A 83 26.40 21.65 6.57
C GLU A 83 25.36 22.78 6.45
N ILE A 84 24.74 22.93 5.27
CA ILE A 84 23.72 23.95 5.02
C ILE A 84 22.53 23.74 5.96
N ALA A 85 22.07 22.51 6.12
CA ALA A 85 20.93 22.18 7.00
C ALA A 85 21.23 22.56 8.47
N ARG A 86 22.43 22.25 8.99
CA ARG A 86 22.86 22.61 10.34
C ARG A 86 22.95 24.11 10.54
N GLU A 87 23.52 24.84 9.56
CA GLU A 87 23.62 26.30 9.60
C GLU A 87 22.26 26.98 9.68
N MET A 88 21.22 26.36 9.12
CA MET A 88 19.84 26.84 9.14
C MET A 88 19.03 26.42 10.36
N GLY A 89 19.63 25.69 11.31
CA GLY A 89 19.00 25.29 12.55
C GLY A 89 18.31 23.92 12.53
N ALA A 90 18.48 23.15 11.47
CA ALA A 90 17.95 21.79 11.40
C ALA A 90 18.79 20.79 12.21
N ILE A 91 18.14 19.77 12.71
CA ILE A 91 18.74 18.60 13.36
C ILE A 91 19.12 17.61 12.27
N VAL A 92 20.42 17.45 12.01
CA VAL A 92 20.90 16.47 11.03
C VAL A 92 21.23 15.16 11.73
N VAL A 93 20.67 14.06 11.22
CA VAL A 93 20.94 12.69 11.66
C VAL A 93 21.47 11.88 10.47
N GLU A 94 22.37 10.96 10.74
CA GLU A 94 23.02 10.12 9.73
C GLU A 94 22.48 8.68 9.91
N PRO A 95 21.66 8.17 8.97
CA PRO A 95 21.14 6.81 9.04
C PRO A 95 22.28 5.79 8.88
N ASP A 96 22.22 4.70 9.63
CA ASP A 96 23.20 3.60 9.58
C ASP A 96 22.85 2.53 8.54
N GLY A 97 21.80 2.76 7.73
CA GLY A 97 21.37 1.92 6.62
C GLY A 97 21.06 2.74 5.37
N GLU A 98 20.75 2.07 4.28
CA GLU A 98 20.54 2.68 2.97
C GLU A 98 19.09 2.60 2.55
N GLY A 99 18.63 3.60 1.81
CA GLY A 99 17.35 3.65 1.13
C GLY A 99 16.41 4.75 1.62
N TYR A 100 15.53 5.17 0.73
CA TYR A 100 14.57 6.25 0.96
C TYR A 100 13.66 6.00 2.17
N GLY A 101 13.01 4.84 2.23
CA GLY A 101 12.16 4.46 3.35
C GLY A 101 12.94 4.28 4.64
N TYR A 102 14.18 3.75 4.57
CA TYR A 102 15.05 3.63 5.73
C TYR A 102 15.38 5.00 6.33
N ALA A 103 15.73 5.96 5.50
CA ALA A 103 16.05 7.32 5.95
C ALA A 103 14.87 7.99 6.66
N TYR A 104 13.64 7.84 6.15
CA TYR A 104 12.44 8.32 6.82
C TYR A 104 12.21 7.63 8.17
N ARG A 105 12.21 6.30 8.21
CA ARG A 105 11.99 5.53 9.44
C ARG A 105 13.01 5.90 10.52
N TYR A 106 14.28 6.00 10.15
CA TYR A 106 15.35 6.41 11.04
C TYR A 106 15.14 7.80 11.65
N ALA A 107 14.61 8.74 10.85
CA ALA A 107 14.29 10.08 11.32
C ALA A 107 13.02 10.10 12.19
N PHE A 108 11.96 9.37 11.81
CA PHE A 108 10.71 9.33 12.56
C PHE A 108 10.87 8.83 13.99
N GLU A 109 11.74 7.83 14.21
CA GLU A 109 12.08 7.36 15.56
C GLU A 109 12.67 8.46 16.47
N ARG A 110 13.12 9.56 15.86
CA ARG A 110 13.76 10.69 16.55
C ARG A 110 12.88 11.92 16.66
N THR A 111 11.69 11.85 16.10
CA THR A 111 10.69 12.92 16.19
C THR A 111 10.03 12.96 17.55
N ARG A 112 9.69 14.18 18.02
CA ARG A 112 9.05 14.42 19.33
C ARG A 112 7.71 15.15 19.21
N GLY A 113 7.40 15.69 18.02
CA GLY A 113 6.20 16.48 17.78
C GLY A 113 4.91 15.65 17.85
N THR A 114 3.81 16.32 18.19
CA THR A 114 2.45 15.77 18.14
C THR A 114 2.03 15.48 16.71
N TYR A 115 2.45 16.32 15.79
CA TYR A 115 2.29 16.16 14.35
C TYR A 115 3.65 15.89 13.69
N ILE A 116 3.65 15.04 12.69
CA ILE A 116 4.84 14.71 11.90
C ILE A 116 4.54 15.04 10.44
N ALA A 117 5.25 16.02 9.89
CA ALA A 117 5.23 16.34 8.47
C ALA A 117 6.42 15.70 7.77
N MET A 118 6.20 15.20 6.57
CA MET A 118 7.24 14.64 5.70
C MET A 118 7.15 15.24 4.28
N GLY A 119 8.29 15.33 3.62
CA GLY A 119 8.42 15.78 2.23
C GLY A 119 9.85 15.65 1.75
N ASP A 120 10.05 15.76 0.44
CA ASP A 120 11.37 15.66 -0.18
C ASP A 120 12.09 17.03 -0.19
N ALA A 121 13.43 17.01 -0.14
CA ALA A 121 14.25 18.23 -0.02
C ALA A 121 14.67 18.81 -1.38
N ASP A 122 14.00 18.45 -2.46
CA ASP A 122 14.31 18.76 -3.85
C ASP A 122 13.49 19.91 -4.46
N THR A 123 12.82 20.69 -3.61
CA THR A 123 11.92 21.81 -3.94
C THR A 123 10.62 21.44 -4.68
N THR A 124 10.35 20.18 -4.92
CA THR A 124 9.11 19.78 -5.59
C THR A 124 7.87 20.01 -4.74
N TYR A 125 7.99 19.92 -3.40
CA TYR A 125 6.92 20.21 -2.45
C TYR A 125 7.13 21.56 -1.77
N ASP A 126 6.16 22.46 -1.91
CA ASP A 126 6.19 23.76 -1.24
C ASP A 126 5.79 23.62 0.24
N PHE A 127 6.76 23.59 1.12
CA PHE A 127 6.54 23.46 2.57
C PHE A 127 5.78 24.64 3.19
N LYS A 128 5.60 25.77 2.49
CA LYS A 128 4.71 26.85 2.93
C LYS A 128 3.23 26.42 2.96
N GLN A 129 2.90 25.27 2.39
CA GLN A 129 1.56 24.71 2.45
C GLN A 129 1.30 23.89 3.73
N ILE A 130 2.29 23.69 4.60
CA ILE A 130 2.13 22.98 5.90
C ILE A 130 0.95 23.54 6.72
N PRO A 131 0.78 24.88 6.90
CA PRO A 131 -0.35 25.40 7.67
C PRO A 131 -1.70 24.91 7.13
N ARG A 132 -1.89 25.01 5.83
CA ARG A 132 -3.14 24.59 5.17
C ARG A 132 -3.42 23.09 5.33
N LEU A 133 -2.37 22.26 5.26
CA LEU A 133 -2.51 20.81 5.47
C LEU A 133 -2.84 20.52 6.93
N LEU A 134 -2.14 21.15 7.87
CA LEU A 134 -2.34 20.94 9.29
C LEU A 134 -3.73 21.40 9.73
N ASP A 135 -4.16 22.59 9.32
CA ASP A 135 -5.51 23.09 9.59
C ASP A 135 -6.58 22.11 9.09
N HIS A 136 -6.40 21.58 7.86
CA HIS A 136 -7.34 20.61 7.30
C HIS A 136 -7.38 19.28 8.07
N LEU A 137 -6.22 18.81 8.54
CA LEU A 137 -6.12 17.62 9.39
C LEU A 137 -6.87 17.83 10.72
N GLU A 138 -6.68 18.99 11.36
CA GLU A 138 -7.33 19.31 12.62
C GLU A 138 -8.85 19.53 12.46
N GLU A 139 -9.28 20.23 11.40
CA GLU A 139 -10.70 20.49 11.12
C GLU A 139 -11.49 19.22 10.82
N THR A 140 -10.87 18.26 10.13
CA THR A 140 -11.52 16.99 9.77
C THR A 140 -11.42 15.95 10.89
N GLY A 141 -10.43 16.08 11.78
CA GLY A 141 -10.10 15.07 12.78
C GLY A 141 -9.48 13.81 12.18
N GLY A 142 -8.90 13.92 10.98
CA GLY A 142 -8.24 12.81 10.30
C GLY A 142 -6.95 12.36 11.00
N ASP A 143 -6.48 11.18 10.65
CA ASP A 143 -5.23 10.62 11.16
C ASP A 143 -4.03 11.04 10.32
N MET A 144 -4.24 11.23 9.03
CA MET A 144 -3.24 11.65 8.04
C MET A 144 -3.86 12.59 7.00
N VAL A 145 -3.14 13.67 6.66
CA VAL A 145 -3.44 14.50 5.48
C VAL A 145 -2.33 14.33 4.43
N MET A 146 -2.74 14.23 3.18
CA MET A 146 -1.85 14.15 2.03
C MET A 146 -2.02 15.35 1.11
N GLY A 147 -0.91 15.89 0.63
CA GLY A 147 -0.93 16.84 -0.47
C GLY A 147 -1.15 16.13 -1.80
N SER A 148 -2.34 16.23 -2.40
CA SER A 148 -2.60 15.63 -3.71
C SER A 148 -2.05 16.52 -4.83
N ARG A 149 -1.13 15.97 -5.63
CA ARG A 149 -0.59 16.62 -6.85
C ARG A 149 -1.57 16.49 -8.01
N LEU A 150 -2.26 15.33 -8.09
CA LEU A 150 -3.15 14.99 -9.19
C LEU A 150 -4.46 15.79 -9.15
N ASP A 151 -4.93 16.17 -7.96
CA ASP A 151 -6.08 17.06 -7.77
C ASP A 151 -5.67 18.53 -7.66
N GLY A 152 -4.35 18.79 -7.61
CA GLY A 152 -3.76 20.12 -7.49
C GLY A 152 -3.23 20.68 -8.82
N GLU A 153 -2.19 21.49 -8.73
CA GLU A 153 -1.50 22.10 -9.86
C GLU A 153 -0.10 21.50 -10.00
N ILE A 154 0.21 20.96 -11.16
CA ILE A 154 1.55 20.45 -11.50
C ILE A 154 2.16 21.42 -12.49
N GLU A 155 3.25 22.08 -12.12
CA GLU A 155 3.96 23.02 -12.99
C GLU A 155 4.51 22.32 -14.24
N ASP A 156 4.68 23.09 -15.31
CA ASP A 156 5.23 22.58 -16.56
C ASP A 156 6.64 22.04 -16.34
N GLY A 157 6.85 20.76 -16.68
CA GLY A 157 8.14 20.08 -16.48
C GLY A 157 8.33 19.37 -15.13
N ALA A 158 7.49 19.68 -14.13
CA ALA A 158 7.63 19.11 -12.79
C ALA A 158 7.38 17.59 -12.72
N MET A 159 6.58 17.05 -13.63
CA MET A 159 6.30 15.62 -13.69
C MET A 159 6.25 15.11 -15.14
N PRO A 160 6.93 13.98 -15.48
CA PRO A 160 6.79 13.37 -16.80
C PRO A 160 5.32 13.04 -17.12
N SER A 161 4.87 13.36 -18.34
CA SER A 161 3.47 13.18 -18.76
C SER A 161 2.99 11.71 -18.59
N LEU A 162 3.88 10.73 -18.78
CA LEU A 162 3.55 9.32 -18.57
C LEU A 162 3.19 9.05 -17.09
N HIS A 163 3.90 9.65 -16.15
CA HIS A 163 3.62 9.53 -14.71
C HIS A 163 2.33 10.25 -14.34
N GLN A 164 2.15 11.48 -14.83
CA GLN A 164 1.00 12.31 -14.51
C GLN A 164 -0.32 11.71 -14.98
N TYR A 165 -0.38 11.22 -16.24
CA TYR A 165 -1.65 10.81 -16.85
C TYR A 165 -1.92 9.29 -16.84
N ILE A 166 -0.89 8.47 -16.64
CA ILE A 166 -1.02 7.01 -16.72
C ILE A 166 -0.46 6.33 -15.46
N GLY A 167 0.81 6.55 -15.13
CA GLY A 167 1.51 5.81 -14.07
C GLY A 167 0.86 6.00 -12.69
N ASN A 168 0.91 7.22 -12.16
CA ASN A 168 0.38 7.52 -10.84
C ASN A 168 -1.13 7.26 -10.72
N PRO A 169 -2.00 7.65 -11.69
CA PRO A 169 -3.42 7.30 -11.64
C PRO A 169 -3.69 5.79 -11.65
N ALA A 170 -2.94 5.02 -12.46
CA ALA A 170 -3.10 3.57 -12.51
C ALA A 170 -2.67 2.89 -11.20
N LEU A 171 -1.54 3.30 -10.63
CA LEU A 171 -1.04 2.80 -9.35
C LEU A 171 -1.97 3.19 -8.19
N THR A 172 -2.45 4.45 -8.17
CA THR A 172 -3.43 4.91 -7.18
C THR A 172 -4.72 4.13 -7.26
N ARG A 173 -5.25 3.91 -8.48
CA ARG A 173 -6.47 3.10 -8.66
C ARG A 173 -6.26 1.65 -8.20
N PHE A 174 -5.10 1.08 -8.47
CA PHE A 174 -4.73 -0.25 -7.98
C PHE A 174 -4.78 -0.28 -6.45
N LEU A 175 -4.11 0.67 -5.80
CA LEU A 175 -4.02 0.76 -4.35
C LEU A 175 -5.41 0.96 -3.72
N ASN A 176 -6.23 1.85 -4.24
CA ASN A 176 -7.61 2.05 -3.78
C ASN A 176 -8.47 0.81 -3.94
N THR A 177 -8.29 0.05 -5.03
CA THR A 177 -9.08 -1.18 -5.29
C THR A 177 -8.75 -2.27 -4.28
N PHE A 178 -7.48 -2.42 -3.91
CA PHE A 178 -7.03 -3.51 -3.07
C PHE A 178 -6.93 -3.15 -1.58
N TYR A 179 -6.60 -1.89 -1.24
CA TYR A 179 -6.36 -1.45 0.14
C TYR A 179 -7.40 -0.45 0.68
N ARG A 180 -8.37 -0.07 -0.15
CA ARG A 180 -9.49 0.83 0.23
C ARG A 180 -9.05 2.18 0.80
N ALA A 181 -7.88 2.67 0.42
CA ALA A 181 -7.32 3.89 0.96
C ALA A 181 -8.13 5.15 0.58
N GLY A 182 -8.85 5.12 -0.54
CA GLY A 182 -9.75 6.21 -0.94
C GLY A 182 -9.06 7.51 -1.37
N VAL A 183 -7.76 7.45 -1.73
CA VAL A 183 -6.92 8.61 -2.05
C VAL A 183 -6.90 8.91 -3.54
N SER A 184 -6.63 10.16 -3.91
CA SER A 184 -6.50 10.63 -5.30
C SER A 184 -5.06 10.52 -5.81
N ASP A 185 -4.04 10.64 -4.93
CA ASP A 185 -2.61 10.56 -5.27
C ASP A 185 -1.80 9.76 -4.25
N ALA A 186 -1.87 8.44 -4.34
CA ALA A 186 -1.22 7.52 -3.41
C ALA A 186 0.33 7.65 -3.33
N HIS A 187 0.95 8.28 -4.33
CA HIS A 187 2.41 8.39 -4.43
C HIS A 187 2.93 9.79 -4.10
N SER A 188 2.08 10.69 -3.60
CA SER A 188 2.56 11.96 -3.06
C SER A 188 3.39 11.73 -1.80
N GLY A 189 4.58 12.32 -1.75
CA GLY A 189 5.48 12.26 -0.58
C GLY A 189 5.20 13.33 0.47
N PHE A 190 4.32 14.30 0.19
CA PHE A 190 4.01 15.38 1.12
C PHE A 190 2.82 15.02 2.00
N ARG A 191 3.09 14.71 3.27
CA ARG A 191 2.09 14.20 4.23
C ARG A 191 2.30 14.81 5.61
N ILE A 192 1.21 14.97 6.36
CA ILE A 192 1.25 15.24 7.80
C ILE A 192 0.37 14.19 8.48
N PHE A 193 0.84 13.62 9.56
CA PHE A 193 0.09 12.64 10.34
C PHE A 193 0.27 12.87 11.83
N THR A 194 -0.70 12.41 12.60
CA THR A 194 -0.66 12.51 14.06
C THR A 194 0.36 11.54 14.66
N ARG A 195 0.83 11.83 15.86
CA ARG A 195 1.70 10.91 16.62
C ARG A 195 1.00 9.57 16.85
N GLU A 196 -0.29 9.57 17.10
CA GLU A 196 -1.09 8.35 17.30
C GLU A 196 -1.16 7.51 16.02
N ALA A 197 -1.33 8.15 14.87
CA ALA A 197 -1.27 7.46 13.59
C ALA A 197 0.12 6.84 13.36
N TYR A 198 1.20 7.58 13.64
CA TYR A 198 2.57 7.07 13.54
C TYR A 198 2.78 5.83 14.43
N GLU A 199 2.34 5.86 15.68
CA GLU A 199 2.49 4.76 16.63
C GLU A 199 1.62 3.55 16.27
N THR A 200 0.56 3.77 15.51
CA THR A 200 -0.32 2.71 15.00
C THR A 200 0.25 2.04 13.75
N MET A 201 0.92 2.81 12.88
CA MET A 201 1.51 2.30 11.65
C MET A 201 2.79 1.50 11.92
N ASP A 202 3.03 0.46 11.09
CA ASP A 202 4.21 -0.40 11.18
C ASP A 202 4.79 -0.62 9.77
N TRP A 203 5.96 -0.06 9.54
CA TRP A 203 6.60 -0.04 8.22
C TRP A 203 7.91 -0.82 8.23
N GLU A 204 8.13 -1.65 7.22
CA GLU A 204 9.30 -2.48 7.09
C GLU A 204 10.17 -2.11 5.88
N THR A 205 9.58 -1.54 4.83
CA THR A 205 10.30 -1.26 3.59
C THR A 205 11.37 -0.18 3.76
N THR A 206 12.45 -0.35 3.03
CA THR A 206 13.59 0.57 3.05
C THR A 206 13.74 1.37 1.76
N GLY A 207 13.04 0.99 0.70
CA GLY A 207 13.14 1.60 -0.62
C GLY A 207 12.04 2.62 -0.91
N MET A 208 11.86 2.92 -2.21
CA MET A 208 10.83 3.86 -2.69
C MET A 208 9.39 3.33 -2.48
N GLU A 209 9.22 2.02 -2.34
CA GLU A 209 7.95 1.37 -2.01
C GLU A 209 7.37 1.82 -0.67
N PHE A 210 8.17 2.44 0.20
CA PHE A 210 7.77 3.02 1.48
C PHE A 210 6.56 3.97 1.34
N ALA A 211 6.53 4.79 0.28
CA ALA A 211 5.41 5.71 0.05
C ALA A 211 4.07 4.96 -0.16
N SER A 212 4.12 3.81 -0.86
CA SER A 212 2.96 2.93 -1.05
C SER A 212 2.62 2.16 0.22
N GLU A 213 3.62 1.63 0.93
CA GLU A 213 3.45 0.90 2.17
C GLU A 213 2.71 1.71 3.23
N MET A 214 3.08 2.97 3.41
CA MET A 214 2.44 3.87 4.37
C MET A 214 0.93 3.99 4.12
N ILE A 215 0.50 4.12 2.86
CA ILE A 215 -0.92 4.23 2.50
C ILE A 215 -1.64 2.87 2.64
N MET A 216 -0.95 1.78 2.28
CA MET A 216 -1.48 0.43 2.45
C MET A 216 -1.72 0.11 3.93
N ASP A 217 -0.77 0.44 4.77
CA ASP A 217 -0.82 0.19 6.21
C ASP A 217 -1.89 1.06 6.87
N ALA A 218 -1.93 2.37 6.57
CA ALA A 218 -2.94 3.27 7.06
C ALA A 218 -4.37 2.81 6.67
N GLY A 219 -4.58 2.48 5.39
CA GLY A 219 -5.89 2.01 4.91
C GLY A 219 -6.31 0.66 5.53
N SER A 220 -5.37 -0.23 5.85
CA SER A 220 -5.66 -1.52 6.47
C SER A 220 -5.97 -1.43 7.96
N LYS A 221 -5.51 -0.37 8.62
CA LYS A 221 -5.77 -0.06 10.02
C LYS A 221 -6.95 0.90 10.20
N ASP A 222 -7.71 1.12 9.13
CA ASP A 222 -8.87 2.02 9.08
C ASP A 222 -8.54 3.46 9.55
N LEU A 223 -7.28 3.92 9.34
CA LEU A 223 -6.90 5.31 9.61
C LEU A 223 -7.56 6.23 8.59
N GLU A 224 -8.06 7.37 9.05
CA GLU A 224 -8.72 8.35 8.21
C GLU A 224 -7.70 9.20 7.46
N ILE A 225 -7.61 8.99 6.14
CA ILE A 225 -6.73 9.75 5.25
C ILE A 225 -7.56 10.82 4.55
N VAL A 226 -7.16 12.09 4.73
CA VAL A 226 -7.76 13.22 4.02
C VAL A 226 -6.76 13.84 3.05
N GLU A 227 -7.23 14.55 2.03
CA GLU A 227 -6.36 15.11 0.99
C GLU A 227 -6.62 16.61 0.79
N VAL A 228 -5.53 17.31 0.49
CA VAL A 228 -5.54 18.74 0.13
C VAL A 228 -4.84 18.88 -1.21
N PRO A 229 -5.47 19.48 -2.25
CA PRO A 229 -4.78 19.77 -3.51
C PRO A 229 -3.57 20.67 -3.26
N ILE A 230 -2.41 20.36 -3.84
CA ILE A 230 -1.17 21.12 -3.67
C ILE A 230 -0.63 21.62 -5.01
N VAL A 231 0.29 22.58 -4.95
CA VAL A 231 1.14 22.95 -6.09
C VAL A 231 2.40 22.08 -6.03
N TYR A 232 2.74 21.46 -7.15
CA TYR A 232 3.93 20.62 -7.32
C TYR A 232 4.88 21.29 -8.29
N HIS A 233 6.06 21.67 -7.81
CA HIS A 233 7.04 22.47 -8.53
C HIS A 233 8.04 21.63 -9.32
N GLU A 234 8.76 22.28 -10.25
CA GLU A 234 9.90 21.66 -10.90
C GLU A 234 11.02 21.43 -9.90
N ARG A 235 11.69 20.28 -9.99
CA ARG A 235 12.80 19.87 -9.10
C ARG A 235 14.03 20.74 -9.34
N GLU A 236 14.68 21.16 -8.26
CA GLU A 236 16.05 21.65 -8.29
C GLU A 236 17.03 20.50 -8.05
N GLY A 237 18.00 20.29 -8.95
CA GLY A 237 18.98 19.22 -8.86
C GLY A 237 18.85 18.13 -9.92
N GLU A 238 19.66 17.08 -9.83
CA GLU A 238 19.67 15.98 -10.80
C GLU A 238 18.62 14.92 -10.44
N GLU A 239 17.87 14.44 -11.44
CA GLU A 239 16.93 13.34 -11.27
C GLU A 239 17.69 12.00 -11.18
N THR A 240 17.51 11.26 -10.08
CA THR A 240 18.16 9.97 -9.85
C THR A 240 17.23 8.76 -10.08
N LEU A 241 15.93 9.00 -10.40
CA LEU A 241 14.92 7.96 -10.52
C LEU A 241 14.89 7.32 -11.91
N ASP A 242 14.83 5.98 -11.96
CA ASP A 242 14.54 5.20 -13.15
C ASP A 242 13.04 4.85 -13.16
N SER A 243 12.27 5.64 -13.90
CA SER A 243 10.81 5.59 -13.95
C SER A 243 10.23 4.20 -14.17
N PHE A 244 10.82 3.38 -15.05
CA PHE A 244 10.28 2.04 -15.35
C PHE A 244 10.63 1.05 -14.24
N ARG A 245 11.86 1.08 -13.74
CA ARG A 245 12.32 0.18 -12.69
C ARG A 245 11.59 0.45 -11.38
N ASP A 246 11.41 1.71 -11.03
CA ASP A 246 10.75 2.10 -9.79
C ASP A 246 9.24 1.88 -9.88
N GLY A 247 8.60 2.17 -11.01
CA GLY A 247 7.19 1.82 -11.26
C GLY A 247 6.93 0.31 -11.16
N TRP A 248 7.81 -0.51 -11.75
CA TRP A 248 7.71 -1.97 -11.61
C TRP A 248 7.92 -2.45 -10.17
N ARG A 249 8.82 -1.81 -9.41
CA ARG A 249 9.04 -2.10 -7.99
C ARG A 249 7.76 -1.87 -7.17
N HIS A 250 7.06 -0.75 -7.38
CA HIS A 250 5.77 -0.46 -6.75
C HIS A 250 4.69 -1.50 -7.10
N VAL A 251 4.50 -1.80 -8.38
CA VAL A 251 3.53 -2.82 -8.84
C VAL A 251 3.84 -4.18 -8.22
N ARG A 252 5.11 -4.59 -8.28
CA ARG A 252 5.55 -5.87 -7.71
C ARG A 252 5.27 -5.92 -6.20
N PHE A 253 5.62 -4.85 -5.48
CA PHE A 253 5.41 -4.74 -4.05
C PHE A 253 3.91 -4.90 -3.70
N MET A 254 3.05 -4.12 -4.35
CA MET A 254 1.61 -4.18 -4.13
C MET A 254 1.01 -5.57 -4.45
N LEU A 255 1.43 -6.20 -5.55
CA LEU A 255 0.94 -7.53 -5.94
C LEU A 255 1.38 -8.62 -4.96
N VAL A 256 2.63 -8.58 -4.51
CA VAL A 256 3.16 -9.56 -3.54
C VAL A 256 2.42 -9.46 -2.21
N ASN A 257 2.05 -8.25 -1.80
CA ASN A 257 1.29 -8.00 -0.57
C ASN A 257 -0.24 -8.17 -0.74
N ALA A 258 -0.73 -8.50 -1.95
CA ALA A 258 -2.12 -8.81 -2.22
C ALA A 258 -2.27 -10.22 -2.87
N PRO A 259 -1.81 -11.32 -2.23
CA PRO A 259 -1.74 -12.65 -2.84
C PRO A 259 -3.11 -13.20 -3.22
N GLY A 260 -4.17 -12.85 -2.52
CA GLY A 260 -5.52 -13.25 -2.88
C GLY A 260 -5.92 -12.73 -4.26
N TYR A 261 -5.65 -11.46 -4.54
CA TYR A 261 -5.93 -10.87 -5.85
C TYR A 261 -4.98 -11.35 -6.94
N LEU A 262 -3.73 -11.63 -6.60
CA LEU A 262 -2.73 -12.12 -7.56
C LEU A 262 -3.00 -13.58 -7.97
N PHE A 263 -3.45 -14.43 -7.06
CA PHE A 263 -3.56 -15.86 -7.27
C PHE A 263 -4.99 -16.38 -7.11
N SER A 264 -5.71 -16.06 -6.03
CA SER A 264 -7.02 -16.68 -5.75
C SER A 264 -8.08 -16.27 -6.76
N VAL A 265 -8.16 -14.99 -7.13
CA VAL A 265 -9.14 -14.49 -8.12
C VAL A 265 -8.87 -15.07 -9.50
N PRO A 266 -7.65 -14.96 -10.10
CA PRO A 266 -7.37 -15.58 -11.37
C PRO A 266 -7.51 -17.11 -11.36
N GLY A 267 -7.11 -17.75 -10.26
CA GLY A 267 -7.26 -19.20 -10.07
C GLY A 267 -8.71 -19.64 -10.12
N LEU A 268 -9.60 -18.93 -9.40
CA LEU A 268 -11.04 -19.20 -9.41
C LEU A 268 -11.63 -18.97 -10.82
N LEU A 269 -11.32 -17.85 -11.45
CA LEU A 269 -11.81 -17.55 -12.80
C LEU A 269 -11.37 -18.60 -13.80
N LEU A 270 -10.12 -19.04 -13.73
CA LEU A 270 -9.57 -20.06 -14.60
C LEU A 270 -10.24 -21.44 -14.36
N THR A 271 -10.47 -21.78 -13.11
CA THR A 271 -11.20 -23.03 -12.74
C THR A 271 -12.63 -23.00 -13.27
N LEU A 272 -13.36 -21.92 -13.05
CA LEU A 272 -14.75 -21.79 -13.53
C LEU A 272 -14.83 -21.78 -15.05
N PHE A 273 -13.93 -21.08 -15.71
CA PHE A 273 -13.80 -21.09 -17.17
C PHE A 273 -13.54 -22.51 -17.70
N GLY A 274 -12.56 -23.20 -17.09
CA GLY A 274 -12.23 -24.56 -17.44
C GLY A 274 -13.41 -25.53 -17.31
N VAL A 275 -14.11 -25.48 -16.18
CA VAL A 275 -15.31 -26.29 -15.93
C VAL A 275 -16.43 -25.95 -16.92
N ALA A 276 -16.66 -24.67 -17.23
CA ALA A 276 -17.65 -24.25 -18.20
C ALA A 276 -17.35 -24.78 -19.62
N VAL A 277 -16.09 -24.64 -20.07
CA VAL A 277 -15.65 -25.18 -21.38
C VAL A 277 -15.81 -26.69 -21.42
N MET A 278 -15.43 -27.42 -20.37
CA MET A 278 -15.62 -28.87 -20.30
C MET A 278 -17.11 -29.26 -20.36
N THR A 279 -17.96 -28.54 -19.62
CA THR A 279 -19.40 -28.79 -19.61
C THR A 279 -20.03 -28.59 -20.98
N ILE A 280 -19.73 -27.46 -21.64
CA ILE A 280 -20.23 -27.14 -22.98
C ILE A 280 -19.73 -28.16 -24.01
N SER A 281 -18.43 -28.51 -23.97
CA SER A 281 -17.87 -29.53 -24.86
C SER A 281 -18.49 -30.91 -24.66
N HIS A 282 -18.80 -31.30 -23.40
CA HIS A 282 -19.40 -32.59 -23.08
C HIS A 282 -20.85 -32.68 -23.53
N THR A 283 -21.65 -31.60 -23.33
CA THR A 283 -23.05 -31.56 -23.71
C THR A 283 -23.28 -31.39 -25.20
N GLY A 284 -22.24 -31.01 -25.96
CA GLY A 284 -22.34 -30.77 -27.40
C GLY A 284 -23.18 -29.53 -27.79
N VAL A 285 -23.43 -28.63 -26.82
CA VAL A 285 -24.18 -27.40 -27.09
C VAL A 285 -23.37 -26.51 -28.03
N ALA A 286 -24.02 -26.13 -29.16
CA ALA A 286 -23.43 -25.21 -30.13
C ALA A 286 -23.58 -23.75 -29.64
N LEU A 287 -22.50 -22.99 -29.67
CA LEU A 287 -22.50 -21.55 -29.46
C LEU A 287 -22.58 -20.83 -30.83
N GLY A 288 -23.77 -20.64 -31.31
CA GLY A 288 -23.99 -20.18 -32.68
C GLY A 288 -23.52 -21.25 -33.70
N GLU A 289 -22.55 -20.91 -34.57
CA GLU A 289 -21.95 -21.83 -35.54
C GLU A 289 -20.76 -22.62 -34.99
N ILE A 290 -20.33 -22.34 -33.74
CA ILE A 290 -19.15 -22.94 -33.11
C ILE A 290 -19.56 -24.14 -32.27
N THR A 291 -18.98 -25.30 -32.53
CA THR A 291 -19.08 -26.48 -31.64
C THR A 291 -17.74 -26.73 -30.96
N LEU A 292 -17.76 -26.85 -29.64
CA LEU A 292 -16.58 -27.15 -28.85
C LEU A 292 -16.28 -28.67 -28.91
N GLY A 293 -15.12 -29.04 -29.46
CA GLY A 293 -14.70 -30.42 -29.59
C GLY A 293 -13.69 -30.87 -28.54
N VAL A 294 -13.02 -31.97 -28.81
CA VAL A 294 -12.04 -32.61 -27.89
C VAL A 294 -10.90 -31.67 -27.51
N ASN A 295 -10.40 -30.87 -28.44
CA ASN A 295 -9.33 -29.92 -28.15
C ASN A 295 -9.77 -28.87 -27.12
N SER A 296 -11.01 -28.37 -27.24
CA SER A 296 -11.58 -27.44 -26.24
C SER A 296 -11.77 -28.13 -24.90
N MET A 297 -12.16 -29.40 -24.89
CA MET A 297 -12.28 -30.20 -23.67
C MET A 297 -10.95 -30.36 -22.94
N ILE A 298 -9.86 -30.62 -23.65
CA ILE A 298 -8.49 -30.69 -23.10
C ILE A 298 -8.08 -29.34 -22.55
N ALA A 299 -8.29 -28.25 -23.32
CA ALA A 299 -7.98 -26.91 -22.87
C ALA A 299 -8.75 -26.53 -21.59
N GLY A 300 -10.05 -26.89 -21.51
CA GLY A 300 -10.88 -26.71 -20.32
C GLY A 300 -10.39 -27.48 -19.11
N SER A 301 -9.99 -28.77 -19.32
CA SER A 301 -9.40 -29.60 -18.27
C SER A 301 -8.12 -29.00 -17.71
N LEU A 302 -7.20 -28.59 -18.58
CA LEU A 302 -5.95 -27.93 -18.17
C LEU A 302 -6.22 -26.62 -17.43
N ALA A 303 -7.17 -25.82 -17.92
CA ALA A 303 -7.55 -24.57 -17.26
C ALA A 303 -8.12 -24.84 -15.85
N ALA A 304 -8.98 -25.85 -15.66
CA ALA A 304 -9.52 -26.22 -14.37
C ALA A 304 -8.44 -26.70 -13.39
N ILE A 305 -7.51 -27.54 -13.85
CA ILE A 305 -6.38 -28.04 -13.04
C ILE A 305 -5.45 -26.90 -12.63
N VAL A 306 -5.01 -26.08 -13.59
CA VAL A 306 -4.11 -24.94 -13.33
C VAL A 306 -4.80 -23.91 -12.46
N GLY A 307 -6.09 -23.62 -12.71
CA GLY A 307 -6.87 -22.69 -11.91
C GLY A 307 -6.96 -23.12 -10.44
N THR A 308 -7.24 -24.41 -10.20
CA THR A 308 -7.26 -24.96 -8.82
C THR A 308 -5.89 -24.84 -8.16
N GLN A 309 -4.82 -25.11 -8.89
CA GLN A 309 -3.45 -25.01 -8.37
C GLN A 309 -3.08 -23.56 -8.04
N VAL A 310 -3.36 -22.63 -8.95
CA VAL A 310 -3.08 -21.20 -8.74
C VAL A 310 -3.91 -20.65 -7.58
N GLY A 311 -5.19 -21.02 -7.48
CA GLY A 311 -6.04 -20.64 -6.34
C GLY A 311 -5.51 -21.16 -5.01
N SER A 312 -5.02 -22.40 -4.97
CA SER A 312 -4.39 -22.96 -3.76
C SER A 312 -3.13 -22.21 -3.36
N LEU A 313 -2.30 -21.75 -4.32
CA LEU A 313 -1.14 -20.90 -4.03
C LEU A 313 -1.55 -19.57 -3.39
N GLY A 314 -2.66 -18.97 -3.82
CA GLY A 314 -3.20 -17.78 -3.20
C GLY A 314 -3.55 -17.97 -1.74
N VAL A 315 -4.25 -19.07 -1.42
CA VAL A 315 -4.58 -19.42 -0.03
C VAL A 315 -3.32 -19.69 0.80
N PHE A 316 -2.33 -20.38 0.25
CA PHE A 316 -1.07 -20.65 0.93
C PHE A 316 -0.28 -19.37 1.20
N ALA A 317 -0.13 -18.53 0.19
CA ALA A 317 0.56 -17.26 0.33
C ALA A 317 -0.13 -16.34 1.37
N THR A 318 -1.45 -16.43 1.47
CA THR A 318 -2.20 -15.67 2.49
C THR A 318 -1.97 -16.18 3.91
N VAL A 319 -1.75 -17.47 4.10
CA VAL A 319 -1.56 -18.05 5.44
C VAL A 319 -0.08 -18.09 5.84
N ALA A 320 0.81 -18.39 4.89
CA ALA A 320 2.23 -18.62 5.14
C ALA A 320 3.08 -17.35 5.19
N SER A 321 2.67 -16.29 4.50
CA SER A 321 3.36 -15.01 4.55
C SER A 321 2.76 -14.15 5.66
N ASP A 322 3.60 -13.43 6.38
CA ASP A 322 3.20 -12.33 7.24
C ASP A 322 3.45 -11.03 6.44
N PRO A 323 2.61 -10.73 5.45
CA PRO A 323 2.77 -9.51 4.67
C PRO A 323 2.29 -8.35 5.49
N ILE A 324 2.93 -7.22 5.28
CA ILE A 324 2.46 -5.92 5.67
C ILE A 324 0.98 -5.84 5.29
N GLN A 325 0.14 -5.92 6.28
CA GLN A 325 -1.31 -5.76 6.27
C GLN A 325 -2.04 -6.15 4.96
N ARG A 326 -2.70 -7.27 4.99
CA ARG A 326 -3.37 -7.88 3.83
C ARG A 326 -4.68 -7.20 3.51
N PRO A 327 -4.92 -6.80 2.25
CA PRO A 327 -6.28 -6.47 1.86
C PRO A 327 -7.14 -7.74 2.00
N GLU A 328 -8.25 -7.63 2.71
CA GLU A 328 -9.23 -8.70 2.77
C GLU A 328 -9.88 -8.90 1.40
N ASP A 329 -9.36 -9.85 0.60
CA ASP A 329 -10.10 -10.26 -0.57
C ASP A 329 -11.23 -11.24 -0.16
N PRO A 330 -12.46 -11.02 -0.66
CA PRO A 330 -13.62 -11.79 -0.22
C PRO A 330 -13.56 -13.27 -0.60
N ILE A 331 -12.72 -13.65 -1.56
CA ILE A 331 -12.57 -15.04 -2.02
C ILE A 331 -11.67 -15.80 -1.05
N THR A 332 -10.47 -15.28 -0.81
CA THR A 332 -9.50 -15.94 0.08
C THR A 332 -9.98 -15.92 1.53
N SER A 333 -10.53 -14.81 2.03
CA SER A 333 -11.11 -14.73 3.37
C SER A 333 -12.31 -15.67 3.54
N GLY A 334 -13.15 -15.81 2.50
CA GLY A 334 -14.22 -16.82 2.47
C GLY A 334 -13.68 -18.24 2.51
N ILE A 335 -12.63 -18.54 1.73
CA ILE A 335 -12.01 -19.87 1.70
C ILE A 335 -11.33 -20.15 3.04
N THR A 336 -10.47 -19.29 3.55
CA THR A 336 -9.71 -19.48 4.80
C THR A 336 -10.62 -19.63 6.02
N ARG A 337 -11.73 -18.88 6.06
CA ARG A 337 -12.73 -18.97 7.13
C ARG A 337 -13.42 -20.34 7.22
N TYR A 338 -13.61 -21.04 6.08
CA TYR A 338 -14.31 -22.31 5.99
C TYR A 338 -13.41 -23.51 5.70
N ALA A 339 -12.20 -23.29 5.20
CA ALA A 339 -11.24 -24.34 4.86
C ALA A 339 -10.52 -24.85 6.11
N THR A 340 -11.14 -25.82 6.79
CA THR A 340 -10.43 -26.66 7.75
C THR A 340 -9.79 -27.84 7.01
N LEU A 341 -8.76 -28.45 7.61
CA LEU A 341 -8.12 -29.67 7.07
C LEU A 341 -9.18 -30.73 6.73
N GLU A 342 -10.12 -30.98 7.66
CA GLU A 342 -11.12 -32.00 7.52
C GLU A 342 -12.07 -31.74 6.37
N ARG A 343 -12.52 -30.51 6.22
CA ARG A 343 -13.46 -30.11 5.14
C ARG A 343 -12.79 -30.14 3.78
N GLY A 344 -11.60 -29.56 3.68
CA GLY A 344 -10.86 -29.50 2.42
C GLY A 344 -10.40 -30.91 1.98
N ALA A 345 -9.85 -31.72 2.88
CA ALA A 345 -9.47 -33.08 2.60
C ALA A 345 -10.69 -33.98 2.26
N THR A 346 -11.81 -33.79 2.98
CA THR A 346 -13.06 -34.51 2.67
C THR A 346 -13.58 -34.18 1.29
N ALA A 347 -13.63 -32.88 0.94
CA ALA A 347 -14.02 -32.44 -0.40
C ALA A 347 -13.10 -33.04 -1.48
N GLY A 348 -11.78 -32.99 -1.26
CA GLY A 348 -10.80 -33.59 -2.16
C GLY A 348 -10.99 -35.11 -2.33
N VAL A 349 -11.21 -35.84 -1.24
CA VAL A 349 -11.49 -37.30 -1.28
C VAL A 349 -12.80 -37.59 -2.03
N LEU A 350 -13.84 -36.81 -1.82
CA LEU A 350 -15.13 -36.98 -2.53
C LEU A 350 -14.97 -36.72 -4.05
N VAL A 351 -14.25 -35.69 -4.45
CA VAL A 351 -13.99 -35.40 -5.86
C VAL A 351 -13.11 -36.50 -6.48
N PHE A 352 -12.09 -36.93 -5.76
CA PHE A 352 -11.23 -38.06 -6.19
C PHE A 352 -12.02 -39.34 -6.34
N ALA A 353 -12.84 -39.71 -5.36
CA ALA A 353 -13.65 -40.92 -5.38
C ALA A 353 -14.70 -40.88 -6.53
N ALA A 354 -15.34 -39.72 -6.75
CA ALA A 354 -16.29 -39.56 -7.87
C ALA A 354 -15.58 -39.77 -9.22
N GLY A 355 -14.44 -39.10 -9.42
CA GLY A 355 -13.62 -39.25 -10.63
C GLY A 355 -13.09 -40.66 -10.82
N GLY A 356 -12.56 -41.27 -9.75
CA GLY A 356 -12.03 -42.62 -9.76
C GLY A 356 -13.13 -43.68 -10.04
N THR A 357 -14.29 -43.54 -9.42
CA THR A 357 -15.43 -44.45 -9.64
C THR A 357 -15.90 -44.31 -11.12
N TYR A 358 -15.99 -43.10 -11.64
CA TYR A 358 -16.38 -42.86 -13.04
C TYR A 358 -15.34 -43.42 -13.99
N ALA A 359 -14.06 -43.21 -13.73
CA ALA A 359 -12.98 -43.80 -14.53
C ALA A 359 -13.02 -45.36 -14.51
N SER A 360 -13.24 -45.95 -13.33
CA SER A 360 -13.34 -47.41 -13.18
C SER A 360 -14.55 -47.98 -13.93
N TRP A 361 -15.67 -47.25 -13.93
CA TRP A 361 -16.85 -47.63 -14.71
C TRP A 361 -16.56 -47.60 -16.21
N LEU A 362 -15.90 -46.55 -16.73
CA LEU A 362 -15.49 -46.47 -18.13
C LEU A 362 -14.55 -47.58 -18.54
N ILE A 363 -13.60 -47.94 -17.70
CA ILE A 363 -12.68 -49.06 -17.94
C ILE A 363 -13.43 -50.40 -17.94
N GLY A 364 -14.35 -50.58 -16.98
CA GLY A 364 -15.20 -51.79 -16.89
C GLY A 364 -16.06 -51.97 -18.15
N ASP A 365 -16.72 -50.90 -18.63
CA ASP A 365 -17.51 -50.93 -19.84
C ASP A 365 -16.65 -51.28 -21.08
N TRP A 366 -15.45 -50.71 -21.19
CA TRP A 366 -14.48 -51.05 -22.23
C TRP A 366 -14.08 -52.51 -22.23
N ILE A 367 -13.78 -53.07 -21.06
CA ILE A 367 -13.43 -54.51 -20.90
C ILE A 367 -14.60 -55.38 -21.29
N LEU A 368 -15.82 -55.05 -20.79
CA LEU A 368 -17.03 -55.83 -21.08
C LEU A 368 -17.49 -55.77 -22.52
N SER A 369 -17.17 -54.69 -23.22
CA SER A 369 -17.41 -54.56 -24.68
C SER A 369 -16.42 -55.34 -25.56
N GLY A 370 -15.51 -56.10 -24.94
CA GLY A 370 -14.51 -56.89 -25.66
C GLY A 370 -13.37 -56.07 -26.26
N PHE A 371 -12.97 -55.03 -25.56
CA PHE A 371 -11.93 -54.05 -25.98
C PHE A 371 -12.29 -53.30 -27.29
N GLY A 372 -13.57 -53.11 -27.55
CA GLY A 372 -14.08 -52.32 -28.68
C GLY A 372 -13.59 -50.87 -28.64
N SER A 373 -14.19 -50.00 -29.44
CA SER A 373 -13.83 -48.61 -29.43
C SER A 373 -14.11 -48.02 -28.03
N VAL A 374 -13.09 -47.53 -27.39
CA VAL A 374 -13.26 -46.78 -26.13
C VAL A 374 -14.13 -45.55 -26.46
N PRO A 375 -15.23 -45.30 -25.75
CA PRO A 375 -15.96 -44.04 -25.84
C PRO A 375 -15.06 -42.95 -25.25
N PHE A 376 -13.94 -42.75 -25.90
CA PHE A 376 -12.88 -41.94 -25.44
C PHE A 376 -13.24 -40.52 -25.59
N THR A 377 -13.30 -39.69 -24.88
CA THR A 377 -12.74 -38.39 -24.95
C THR A 377 -13.34 -37.45 -23.89
N SER A 378 -14.59 -37.14 -23.92
CA SER A 378 -15.16 -36.15 -22.97
C SER A 378 -15.37 -36.72 -21.57
N ALA A 379 -15.89 -37.96 -21.49
CA ALA A 379 -16.14 -38.61 -20.19
C ALA A 379 -14.86 -38.97 -19.46
N ALA A 380 -13.85 -39.49 -20.18
CA ALA A 380 -12.55 -39.82 -19.60
C ALA A 380 -11.80 -38.56 -19.12
N LEU A 381 -11.84 -37.46 -19.88
CA LEU A 381 -11.25 -36.19 -19.48
C LEU A 381 -11.89 -35.62 -18.21
N ILE A 382 -13.23 -35.72 -18.07
CA ILE A 382 -13.92 -35.32 -16.84
C ILE A 382 -13.45 -36.17 -15.64
N ALA A 383 -13.42 -37.50 -15.83
CA ALA A 383 -12.98 -38.42 -14.77
C ALA A 383 -11.55 -38.13 -14.31
N PHE A 384 -10.61 -38.00 -15.26
CA PHE A 384 -9.20 -37.73 -14.93
C PHE A 384 -9.00 -36.32 -14.33
N THR A 385 -9.71 -35.31 -14.85
CA THR A 385 -9.67 -33.96 -14.24
C THR A 385 -10.12 -34.00 -12.79
N ALA A 386 -11.23 -34.68 -12.51
CA ALA A 386 -11.74 -34.82 -11.16
C ALA A 386 -10.75 -35.58 -10.23
N VAL A 387 -10.10 -36.65 -10.73
CA VAL A 387 -9.06 -37.36 -9.98
C VAL A 387 -7.90 -36.42 -9.63
N VAL A 388 -7.38 -35.68 -10.61
CA VAL A 388 -6.24 -34.77 -10.37
C VAL A 388 -6.61 -33.63 -9.43
N VAL A 389 -7.76 -32.98 -9.64
CA VAL A 389 -8.25 -31.90 -8.76
C VAL A 389 -8.52 -32.41 -7.35
N GLY A 390 -9.10 -33.62 -7.21
CA GLY A 390 -9.31 -34.25 -5.91
C GLY A 390 -8.00 -34.48 -5.14
N ILE A 391 -6.97 -35.00 -5.81
CA ILE A 391 -5.63 -35.13 -5.24
C ILE A 391 -5.06 -33.78 -4.82
N GLN A 392 -5.14 -32.78 -5.69
CA GLN A 392 -4.64 -31.43 -5.37
C GLN A 392 -5.32 -30.87 -4.12
N LEU A 393 -6.65 -30.97 -4.02
CA LEU A 393 -7.40 -30.48 -2.86
C LEU A 393 -7.00 -31.18 -1.56
N VAL A 394 -6.79 -32.50 -1.59
CA VAL A 394 -6.32 -33.25 -0.40
C VAL A 394 -4.96 -32.75 0.06
N PHE A 395 -3.97 -32.73 -0.83
CA PHE A 395 -2.62 -32.30 -0.47
C PHE A 395 -2.55 -30.82 -0.09
N SER A 396 -3.32 -29.97 -0.77
CA SER A 396 -3.44 -28.54 -0.42
C SER A 396 -3.98 -28.35 1.00
N SER A 397 -4.97 -29.16 1.41
CA SER A 397 -5.55 -29.07 2.75
C SER A 397 -4.55 -29.49 3.83
N PHE A 398 -3.77 -30.54 3.59
CA PHE A 398 -2.69 -30.93 4.50
C PHE A 398 -1.59 -29.87 4.58
N PHE A 399 -1.20 -29.30 3.45
CA PHE A 399 -0.19 -28.26 3.42
C PHE A 399 -0.65 -27.01 4.19
N LEU A 400 -1.89 -26.57 3.97
CA LEU A 400 -2.49 -25.44 4.70
C LEU A 400 -2.48 -25.68 6.22
N SER A 401 -2.80 -26.91 6.66
CA SER A 401 -2.77 -27.27 8.09
C SER A 401 -1.36 -27.37 8.68
N ALA A 402 -0.35 -27.57 7.85
CA ALA A 402 1.04 -27.66 8.32
C ALA A 402 1.69 -26.26 8.46
N VAL A 403 1.11 -25.26 7.81
CA VAL A 403 1.61 -23.87 7.80
C VAL A 403 0.87 -22.99 8.81
N ASN A 404 -0.35 -23.38 9.21
CA ASN A 404 -1.07 -22.78 10.34
C ASN A 404 -0.57 -23.32 11.67
#